data_1f024e2e9d0239c87b54ec0f2829bd01
#
_entry.id   1f024e2e9d0239c87b54ec0f2829bd01
#
_cell.length_a   1.000
_cell.length_b   1.000
_cell.length_c   1.000
_cell.angle_alpha   90.00
_cell.angle_beta   90.00
_cell.angle_gamma   90.00
#
_symmetry.space_group_name_H-M   'P 1'
#
loop_
_entity.id
_entity.type
_entity.pdbx_description
1 polymer ?
#
loop_
_entity_poly.entity_id
_entity_poly.type
_entity_poly.pdbx_seq_one_letter_code
_entity_poly.pdbx_strand_id
1 'polypeptide(L)'
;MKKETKDKMKKGIKKVDDNRNLIYSFIGGALLVTLITIIIWPDRIATLEDGTQPVATIEGETFTADFLYEKMKDKFSVSYLLDYIDDAILKEKYEENDEMIDEIKKTADEYISYYEQYGYTEESFLSQNGFKDKDAFLDYLKIDYRRKLYYEDYLKSQISDEDIQKYYDEDVFGDINTQHILVKTSDDMSEEDAKAKAEEIIGKLNDGKTWEEVQEEYKDVITFEDLKYVAFNASYESAFMDALVKLDENSYTKEPVKTTYGYHVIYRFDQKEKASLEDLKDSIIETLSDKMDKEDSNLYNKTMIKMREEAKLEFKDTVMEKKYKDYCNNLLNTKSEE
;
A
#
# COMPACT_ATOMS: atom_id res chain seq x y z
N MET A 1 -33.12 -59.14 68.63
CA MET A 1 -33.32 -57.84 67.98
C MET A 1 -32.03 -57.02 67.62
N LYS A 2 -30.95 -57.10 68.38
CA LYS A 2 -29.69 -56.26 68.10
C LYS A 2 -28.80 -56.77 66.98
N LYS A 3 -28.90 -58.06 66.57
CA LYS A 3 -27.98 -58.63 65.55
C LYS A 3 -28.50 -58.42 64.14
N GLU A 4 -29.77 -58.54 63.94
CA GLU A 4 -30.44 -58.33 62.64
C GLU A 4 -30.41 -56.90 62.14
N THR A 5 -30.53 -55.93 63.07
CA THR A 5 -30.42 -54.48 62.75
C THR A 5 -29.01 -54.09 62.34
N LYS A 6 -27.95 -54.71 62.99
CA LYS A 6 -26.58 -54.48 62.58
C LYS A 6 -26.21 -55.05 61.22
N ASP A 7 -26.78 -56.22 60.87
CA ASP A 7 -26.57 -56.83 59.55
C ASP A 7 -27.29 -56.12 58.44
N LYS A 8 -28.50 -55.58 58.69
CA LYS A 8 -29.20 -54.71 57.73
C LYS A 8 -28.49 -53.36 57.52
N MET A 9 -27.92 -52.80 58.57
CA MET A 9 -27.14 -51.57 58.48
C MET A 9 -25.81 -51.80 57.72
N LYS A 10 -25.09 -52.90 57.98
CA LYS A 10 -23.86 -53.28 57.25
C LYS A 10 -24.17 -53.57 55.76
N LYS A 11 -25.28 -54.24 55.44
CA LYS A 11 -25.68 -54.42 54.02
C LYS A 11 -26.11 -53.11 53.32
N GLY A 12 -26.71 -52.20 54.03
CA GLY A 12 -27.03 -50.86 53.50
C GLY A 12 -25.78 -50.03 53.23
N ILE A 13 -24.83 -50.03 54.18
CA ILE A 13 -23.58 -49.32 54.01
C ILE A 13 -22.72 -49.89 52.85
N LYS A 14 -22.68 -51.22 52.71
CA LYS A 14 -21.92 -51.88 51.62
C LYS A 14 -22.59 -51.57 50.24
N LYS A 15 -23.91 -51.48 50.17
CA LYS A 15 -24.63 -51.12 48.95
C LYS A 15 -24.46 -49.65 48.55
N VAL A 16 -24.22 -48.78 49.53
CA VAL A 16 -23.88 -47.35 49.27
C VAL A 16 -22.43 -47.23 48.83
N ASP A 17 -21.51 -48.04 49.41
CA ASP A 17 -20.10 -48.03 48.98
C ASP A 17 -19.91 -48.65 47.57
N ASP A 18 -20.65 -49.71 47.23
CA ASP A 18 -20.61 -50.32 45.90
C ASP A 18 -21.14 -49.37 44.80
N ASN A 19 -22.09 -48.50 45.12
CA ASN A 19 -22.65 -47.54 44.18
C ASN A 19 -21.88 -46.18 44.18
N ARG A 20 -21.00 -45.98 45.14
CA ARG A 20 -20.29 -44.73 45.29
C ARG A 20 -19.38 -44.44 44.07
N ASN A 21 -18.68 -45.46 43.58
CA ASN A 21 -17.84 -45.37 42.38
C ASN A 21 -18.69 -45.13 41.12
N LEU A 22 -19.91 -45.68 41.06
CA LEU A 22 -20.83 -45.45 39.96
C LEU A 22 -21.38 -44.03 39.96
N ILE A 23 -21.68 -43.47 41.15
CA ILE A 23 -22.12 -42.09 41.34
C ILE A 23 -20.99 -41.12 41.00
N TYR A 24 -19.75 -41.42 41.45
CA TYR A 24 -18.60 -40.56 41.08
C TYR A 24 -18.28 -40.64 39.60
N SER A 25 -18.40 -41.82 38.96
CA SER A 25 -18.22 -41.96 37.51
C SER A 25 -19.29 -41.21 36.73
N PHE A 26 -20.56 -41.19 37.23
CA PHE A 26 -21.66 -40.46 36.61
C PHE A 26 -21.48 -38.96 36.75
N ILE A 27 -21.11 -38.46 37.97
CA ILE A 27 -20.80 -37.06 38.20
C ILE A 27 -19.57 -36.61 37.41
N GLY A 28 -18.52 -37.43 37.39
CA GLY A 28 -17.34 -37.18 36.58
C GLY A 28 -17.60 -37.14 35.08
N GLY A 29 -18.44 -38.08 34.58
CA GLY A 29 -18.90 -38.08 33.21
C GLY A 29 -19.74 -36.88 32.82
N ALA A 30 -20.70 -36.49 33.70
CA ALA A 30 -21.53 -35.30 33.50
C ALA A 30 -20.69 -34.00 33.50
N LEU A 31 -19.72 -33.87 34.42
CA LEU A 31 -18.79 -32.74 34.46
C LEU A 31 -17.91 -32.69 33.20
N LEU A 32 -17.44 -33.85 32.72
CA LEU A 32 -16.62 -33.95 31.54
C LEU A 32 -17.39 -33.60 30.26
N VAL A 33 -18.66 -34.04 30.15
CA VAL A 33 -19.57 -33.66 29.05
C VAL A 33 -19.88 -32.17 29.12
N THR A 34 -20.09 -31.60 30.31
CA THR A 34 -20.32 -30.15 30.47
C THR A 34 -19.07 -29.34 30.10
N LEU A 35 -17.88 -29.79 30.49
CA LEU A 35 -16.61 -29.17 30.08
C LEU A 35 -16.37 -29.27 28.57
N ILE A 36 -16.65 -30.40 27.97
CA ILE A 36 -16.53 -30.60 26.52
C ILE A 36 -17.55 -29.72 25.77
N THR A 37 -18.77 -29.58 26.27
CA THR A 37 -19.75 -28.68 25.65
C THR A 37 -19.37 -27.21 25.78
N ILE A 38 -18.72 -26.80 26.87
CA ILE A 38 -18.20 -25.42 27.03
C ILE A 38 -17.00 -25.17 26.10
N ILE A 39 -16.13 -26.17 25.88
CA ILE A 39 -14.92 -26.02 25.04
C ILE A 39 -15.23 -26.16 23.53
N ILE A 40 -16.17 -27.00 23.14
CA ILE A 40 -16.47 -27.31 21.73
C ILE A 40 -17.63 -26.47 21.18
N TRP A 41 -18.50 -25.92 22.04
CA TRP A 41 -19.56 -25.04 21.57
C TRP A 41 -19.03 -23.62 21.49
N PRO A 42 -19.02 -23.02 20.30
CA PRO A 42 -18.75 -21.59 20.19
C PRO A 42 -19.78 -20.84 21.07
N ASP A 43 -19.34 -19.73 21.64
CA ASP A 43 -20.19 -18.86 22.45
C ASP A 43 -21.58 -18.74 21.79
N ARG A 44 -22.57 -19.36 22.41
CA ARG A 44 -23.93 -19.21 21.90
C ARG A 44 -24.35 -17.78 22.15
N ILE A 45 -24.38 -16.99 21.09
CA ILE A 45 -25.01 -15.69 21.14
C ILE A 45 -26.43 -15.94 21.60
N ALA A 46 -26.78 -15.41 22.77
CA ALA A 46 -28.13 -15.53 23.28
C ALA A 46 -29.09 -14.94 22.23
N THR A 47 -30.20 -15.64 21.97
CA THR A 47 -31.30 -15.12 21.13
C THR A 47 -32.55 -14.96 21.96
N LEU A 48 -33.30 -13.90 21.73
CA LEU A 48 -34.62 -13.69 22.29
C LEU A 48 -35.64 -14.57 21.58
N GLU A 49 -36.87 -14.66 22.12
CA GLU A 49 -37.96 -15.47 21.53
C GLU A 49 -38.32 -15.05 20.10
N ASP A 50 -38.12 -13.80 19.75
CA ASP A 50 -38.31 -13.23 18.40
C ASP A 50 -37.10 -13.48 17.44
N GLY A 51 -36.09 -14.18 17.91
CA GLY A 51 -34.90 -14.49 17.13
C GLY A 51 -33.80 -13.39 17.12
N THR A 52 -34.04 -12.25 17.80
CA THR A 52 -33.07 -11.17 17.89
C THR A 52 -31.95 -11.50 18.88
N GLN A 53 -30.78 -10.90 18.69
CA GLN A 53 -29.60 -11.13 19.54
C GLN A 53 -29.42 -9.96 20.52
N PRO A 54 -29.64 -10.16 21.84
CA PRO A 54 -29.37 -9.11 22.82
C PRO A 54 -27.86 -8.91 22.97
N VAL A 55 -27.42 -7.65 22.89
CA VAL A 55 -26.04 -7.23 23.15
C VAL A 55 -25.89 -6.73 24.57
N ALA A 56 -26.87 -6.00 25.08
CA ALA A 56 -26.91 -5.50 26.45
C ALA A 56 -28.36 -5.34 26.93
N THR A 57 -28.58 -5.46 28.26
CA THR A 57 -29.86 -5.21 28.91
C THR A 57 -29.68 -4.34 30.14
N ILE A 58 -30.60 -3.41 30.35
CA ILE A 58 -30.77 -2.69 31.61
C ILE A 58 -32.24 -2.86 32.05
N GLU A 59 -32.58 -2.42 33.23
CA GLU A 59 -33.96 -2.55 33.74
C GLU A 59 -34.96 -1.89 32.78
N GLY A 60 -35.80 -2.71 32.16
CA GLY A 60 -36.87 -2.31 31.25
C GLY A 60 -36.48 -2.11 29.79
N GLU A 61 -35.18 -2.26 29.41
CA GLU A 61 -34.76 -2.09 28.02
C GLU A 61 -33.75 -3.16 27.59
N THR A 62 -33.85 -3.58 26.32
CA THR A 62 -32.89 -4.49 25.69
C THR A 62 -32.34 -3.88 24.43
N PHE A 63 -31.00 -3.82 24.33
CA PHE A 63 -30.28 -3.39 23.14
C PHE A 63 -29.89 -4.63 22.35
N THR A 64 -30.34 -4.69 21.09
CA THR A 64 -30.09 -5.83 20.21
C THR A 64 -28.92 -5.56 19.24
N ALA A 65 -28.40 -6.62 18.58
CA ALA A 65 -27.41 -6.49 17.54
C ALA A 65 -27.92 -5.63 16.38
N ASP A 66 -29.19 -5.80 15.99
CA ASP A 66 -29.81 -4.99 14.92
C ASP A 66 -29.89 -3.51 15.31
N PHE A 67 -30.31 -3.21 16.57
CA PHE A 67 -30.26 -1.83 17.06
C PHE A 67 -28.86 -1.24 16.99
N LEU A 68 -27.84 -1.99 17.44
CA LEU A 68 -26.46 -1.55 17.40
C LEU A 68 -26.00 -1.34 15.95
N TYR A 69 -26.29 -2.28 15.05
CA TYR A 69 -25.97 -2.17 13.63
C TYR A 69 -26.57 -0.91 12.99
N GLU A 70 -27.88 -0.65 13.23
CA GLU A 70 -28.53 0.56 12.73
C GLU A 70 -27.85 1.86 13.22
N LYS A 71 -27.40 1.87 14.49
CA LYS A 71 -26.67 3.04 15.03
C LYS A 71 -25.26 3.15 14.51
N MET A 72 -24.61 2.02 14.20
CA MET A 72 -23.27 1.98 13.65
C MET A 72 -23.24 2.40 12.18
N LYS A 73 -24.26 2.05 11.39
CA LYS A 73 -24.35 2.41 9.97
C LYS A 73 -24.15 3.91 9.72
N ASP A 74 -24.64 4.76 10.61
CA ASP A 74 -24.50 6.21 10.47
C ASP A 74 -23.09 6.72 10.77
N LYS A 75 -22.32 6.01 11.59
CA LYS A 75 -21.01 6.44 12.10
C LYS A 75 -19.84 5.83 11.34
N PHE A 76 -19.95 4.59 10.88
CA PHE A 76 -18.86 3.90 10.23
C PHE A 76 -18.81 4.21 8.73
N SER A 77 -17.61 4.46 8.23
CA SER A 77 -17.37 4.61 6.81
C SER A 77 -17.63 3.29 6.08
N VAL A 78 -18.14 3.36 4.86
CA VAL A 78 -18.28 2.22 3.98
C VAL A 78 -16.92 1.59 3.64
N SER A 79 -15.84 2.36 3.72
CA SER A 79 -14.47 1.91 3.42
C SER A 79 -14.08 0.66 4.20
N TYR A 80 -14.48 0.56 5.48
CA TYR A 80 -14.20 -0.63 6.28
C TYR A 80 -14.87 -1.91 5.72
N LEU A 81 -16.10 -1.79 5.20
CA LEU A 81 -16.75 -2.92 4.53
C LEU A 81 -16.06 -3.25 3.19
N LEU A 82 -15.57 -2.22 2.48
CA LEU A 82 -14.89 -2.41 1.21
C LEU A 82 -13.58 -3.17 1.35
N ASP A 83 -12.88 -3.09 2.49
CA ASP A 83 -11.69 -3.89 2.73
C ASP A 83 -11.99 -5.38 2.65
N TYR A 84 -13.07 -5.84 3.31
CA TYR A 84 -13.49 -7.24 3.26
C TYR A 84 -14.04 -7.66 1.90
N ILE A 85 -14.72 -6.75 1.19
CA ILE A 85 -15.22 -6.99 -0.18
C ILE A 85 -14.04 -7.17 -1.13
N ASP A 86 -13.07 -6.27 -1.09
CA ASP A 86 -11.90 -6.32 -1.95
C ASP A 86 -11.05 -7.56 -1.65
N ASP A 87 -10.87 -7.92 -0.38
CA ASP A 87 -10.20 -9.17 -0.03
C ASP A 87 -10.94 -10.40 -0.62
N ALA A 88 -12.27 -10.43 -0.49
CA ALA A 88 -13.06 -11.52 -1.05
C ALA A 88 -12.94 -11.64 -2.57
N ILE A 89 -12.76 -10.51 -3.28
CA ILE A 89 -12.57 -10.47 -4.74
C ILE A 89 -11.13 -10.91 -5.11
N LEU A 90 -10.13 -10.46 -4.36
CA LEU A 90 -8.73 -10.53 -4.77
C LEU A 90 -7.97 -11.76 -4.26
N LYS A 91 -8.38 -12.33 -3.11
CA LYS A 91 -7.61 -13.39 -2.43
C LYS A 91 -7.43 -14.68 -3.24
N GLU A 92 -8.36 -15.01 -4.14
CA GLU A 92 -8.25 -16.19 -5.00
C GLU A 92 -7.29 -15.95 -6.16
N LYS A 93 -7.22 -14.70 -6.68
CA LYS A 93 -6.32 -14.33 -7.77
C LYS A 93 -4.90 -14.10 -7.26
N TYR A 94 -4.75 -13.52 -6.07
CA TYR A 94 -3.47 -13.20 -5.44
C TYR A 94 -3.35 -13.97 -4.13
N GLU A 95 -3.07 -15.28 -4.26
CA GLU A 95 -2.87 -16.15 -3.11
C GLU A 95 -1.66 -15.71 -2.28
N GLU A 96 -1.74 -15.97 -0.97
CA GLU A 96 -0.65 -15.67 -0.04
C GLU A 96 0.56 -16.55 -0.36
N ASN A 97 1.74 -15.96 -0.45
CA ASN A 97 3.01 -16.62 -0.65
C ASN A 97 4.10 -15.98 0.22
N ASP A 98 5.28 -16.59 0.26
CA ASP A 98 6.38 -16.15 1.12
C ASP A 98 6.84 -14.72 0.77
N GLU A 99 6.88 -14.36 -0.51
CA GLU A 99 7.27 -13.03 -0.97
C GLU A 99 6.30 -11.94 -0.48
N MET A 100 4.99 -12.19 -0.62
CA MET A 100 3.94 -11.32 -0.09
C MET A 100 4.09 -11.14 1.43
N ILE A 101 4.28 -12.25 2.15
CA ILE A 101 4.40 -12.23 3.62
C ILE A 101 5.62 -11.40 4.05
N ASP A 102 6.75 -11.57 3.39
CA ASP A 102 7.98 -10.86 3.73
C ASP A 102 7.88 -9.37 3.42
N GLU A 103 7.30 -8.99 2.28
CA GLU A 103 7.09 -7.58 1.92
C GLU A 103 6.11 -6.88 2.87
N ILE A 104 5.02 -7.55 3.24
CA ILE A 104 4.03 -7.02 4.19
C ILE A 104 4.64 -6.81 5.57
N LYS A 105 5.46 -7.76 6.06
CA LYS A 105 6.16 -7.59 7.35
C LYS A 105 7.14 -6.43 7.31
N LYS A 106 7.91 -6.32 6.24
CA LYS A 106 8.85 -5.22 6.02
C LYS A 106 8.11 -3.88 6.01
N THR A 107 7.03 -3.77 5.26
CA THR A 107 6.18 -2.58 5.21
C THR A 107 5.62 -2.23 6.59
N ALA A 108 5.13 -3.23 7.35
CA ALA A 108 4.65 -3.00 8.71
C ALA A 108 5.74 -2.46 9.64
N ASP A 109 6.94 -3.04 9.58
CA ASP A 109 8.09 -2.61 10.39
C ASP A 109 8.56 -1.20 10.00
N GLU A 110 8.51 -0.84 8.71
CA GLU A 110 8.82 0.52 8.22
C GLU A 110 7.82 1.54 8.76
N TYR A 111 6.51 1.27 8.71
CA TYR A 111 5.49 2.14 9.27
C TYR A 111 5.68 2.33 10.77
N ILE A 112 5.83 1.25 11.53
CA ILE A 112 6.04 1.30 12.98
C ILE A 112 7.30 2.10 13.31
N SER A 113 8.43 1.79 12.66
CA SER A 113 9.70 2.49 12.87
C SER A 113 9.62 3.98 12.55
N TYR A 114 8.89 4.36 11.51
CA TYR A 114 8.65 5.76 11.17
C TYR A 114 7.94 6.49 12.32
N TYR A 115 6.87 5.92 12.88
CA TYR A 115 6.14 6.53 13.99
C TYR A 115 6.94 6.54 15.31
N GLU A 116 7.80 5.53 15.54
CA GLU A 116 8.70 5.49 16.69
C GLU A 116 9.69 6.66 16.70
N GLN A 117 10.14 7.16 15.55
CA GLN A 117 10.99 8.35 15.46
C GLN A 117 10.30 9.62 15.99
N TYR A 118 8.97 9.63 16.02
CA TYR A 118 8.16 10.72 16.58
C TYR A 118 7.69 10.46 18.01
N GLY A 119 8.22 9.41 18.66
CA GLY A 119 7.96 9.08 20.06
C GLY A 119 6.70 8.26 20.31
N TYR A 120 6.11 7.69 19.29
CA TYR A 120 5.03 6.72 19.45
C TYR A 120 5.61 5.34 19.77
N THR A 121 4.83 4.52 20.48
CA THR A 121 5.13 3.09 20.61
C THR A 121 4.34 2.29 19.57
N GLU A 122 4.75 1.06 19.24
CA GLU A 122 3.98 0.16 18.39
C GLU A 122 2.52 0.06 18.87
N GLU A 123 2.29 -0.17 20.17
CA GLU A 123 0.95 -0.25 20.76
C GLU A 123 0.12 1.02 20.52
N SER A 124 0.74 2.21 20.70
CA SER A 124 0.05 3.48 20.48
C SER A 124 -0.25 3.73 19.01
N PHE A 125 0.66 3.35 18.11
CA PHE A 125 0.44 3.40 16.67
C PHE A 125 -0.74 2.52 16.25
N LEU A 126 -0.75 1.25 16.66
CA LEU A 126 -1.80 0.30 16.32
C LEU A 126 -3.16 0.77 16.84
N SER A 127 -3.24 1.15 18.11
CA SER A 127 -4.51 1.57 18.73
C SER A 127 -5.09 2.85 18.12
N GLN A 128 -4.24 3.85 17.79
CA GLN A 128 -4.68 5.10 17.17
C GLN A 128 -5.18 4.89 15.73
N ASN A 129 -4.64 3.88 15.03
CA ASN A 129 -5.08 3.49 13.69
C ASN A 129 -6.19 2.44 13.70
N GLY A 130 -6.74 2.08 14.87
CA GLY A 130 -7.88 1.17 15.00
C GLY A 130 -7.54 -0.31 14.89
N PHE A 131 -6.27 -0.68 14.95
CA PHE A 131 -5.83 -2.07 14.97
C PHE A 131 -5.74 -2.58 16.41
N LYS A 132 -6.32 -3.75 16.67
CA LYS A 132 -6.28 -4.36 18.01
C LYS A 132 -4.87 -4.88 18.35
N ASP A 133 -4.11 -5.33 17.34
CA ASP A 133 -2.77 -5.92 17.45
C ASP A 133 -2.04 -5.85 16.09
N LYS A 134 -0.77 -6.26 16.07
CA LYS A 134 0.04 -6.30 14.86
C LYS A 134 -0.51 -7.26 13.80
N ASP A 135 -1.11 -8.37 14.19
CA ASP A 135 -1.70 -9.33 13.25
C ASP A 135 -2.86 -8.69 12.46
N ALA A 136 -3.72 -7.91 13.14
CA ALA A 136 -4.78 -7.15 12.47
C ALA A 136 -4.23 -6.10 11.49
N PHE A 137 -3.10 -5.49 11.80
CA PHE A 137 -2.42 -4.58 10.88
C PHE A 137 -1.82 -5.31 9.68
N LEU A 138 -1.19 -6.47 9.89
CA LEU A 138 -0.68 -7.30 8.80
C LEU A 138 -1.81 -7.79 7.89
N ASP A 139 -2.97 -8.17 8.43
CA ASP A 139 -4.14 -8.55 7.65
C ASP A 139 -4.65 -7.38 6.77
N TYR A 140 -4.67 -6.16 7.31
CA TYR A 140 -4.98 -4.96 6.53
C TYR A 140 -3.98 -4.74 5.39
N LEU A 141 -2.69 -4.84 5.66
CA LEU A 141 -1.64 -4.68 4.65
C LEU A 141 -1.69 -5.76 3.55
N LYS A 142 -2.18 -6.98 3.86
CA LYS A 142 -2.42 -8.00 2.83
C LYS A 142 -3.46 -7.56 1.81
N ILE A 143 -4.52 -6.91 2.27
CA ILE A 143 -5.58 -6.39 1.38
C ILE A 143 -5.01 -5.29 0.49
N ASP A 144 -4.25 -4.38 1.08
CA ASP A 144 -3.64 -3.28 0.35
C ASP A 144 -2.61 -3.76 -0.68
N TYR A 145 -1.79 -4.76 -0.31
CA TYR A 145 -0.86 -5.40 -1.22
C TYR A 145 -1.57 -6.08 -2.41
N ARG A 146 -2.69 -6.77 -2.18
CA ARG A 146 -3.50 -7.36 -3.25
C ARG A 146 -4.11 -6.31 -4.17
N ARG A 147 -4.56 -5.18 -3.62
CA ARG A 147 -5.06 -4.04 -4.41
C ARG A 147 -3.96 -3.47 -5.31
N LYS A 148 -2.75 -3.35 -4.77
CA LYS A 148 -1.56 -2.92 -5.53
C LYS A 148 -1.29 -3.86 -6.69
N LEU A 149 -1.20 -5.18 -6.45
CA LEU A 149 -1.00 -6.17 -7.51
C LEU A 149 -2.09 -6.13 -8.59
N TYR A 150 -3.35 -5.97 -8.17
CA TYR A 150 -4.46 -5.83 -9.13
C TYR A 150 -4.31 -4.58 -9.99
N TYR A 151 -3.92 -3.47 -9.39
CA TYR A 151 -3.71 -2.22 -10.10
C TYR A 151 -2.54 -2.30 -11.09
N GLU A 152 -1.42 -2.87 -10.68
CA GLU A 152 -0.28 -3.13 -11.56
C GLU A 152 -0.65 -4.01 -12.75
N ASP A 153 -1.40 -5.10 -12.52
CA ASP A 153 -1.92 -5.96 -13.58
C ASP A 153 -2.86 -5.20 -14.52
N TYR A 154 -3.70 -4.33 -13.95
CA TYR A 154 -4.59 -3.50 -14.75
C TYR A 154 -3.79 -2.57 -15.67
N LEU A 155 -2.82 -1.82 -15.15
CA LEU A 155 -1.96 -0.93 -15.94
C LEU A 155 -1.28 -1.69 -17.08
N LYS A 156 -0.64 -2.81 -16.78
CA LYS A 156 0.01 -3.67 -17.79
C LYS A 156 -0.95 -4.15 -18.85
N SER A 157 -2.20 -4.45 -18.48
CA SER A 157 -3.23 -4.90 -19.44
C SER A 157 -3.72 -3.82 -20.39
N GLN A 158 -3.50 -2.55 -20.09
CA GLN A 158 -3.88 -1.42 -20.93
C GLN A 158 -2.82 -1.09 -22.00
N ILE A 159 -1.61 -1.64 -21.87
CA ILE A 159 -0.48 -1.36 -22.76
C ILE A 159 -0.43 -2.44 -23.84
N SER A 160 -0.58 -2.04 -25.09
CA SER A 160 -0.51 -2.95 -26.24
C SER A 160 0.93 -3.16 -26.73
N ASP A 161 1.16 -4.24 -27.46
CA ASP A 161 2.47 -4.45 -28.13
C ASP A 161 2.78 -3.32 -29.14
N GLU A 162 1.76 -2.66 -29.70
CA GLU A 162 1.93 -1.50 -30.58
C GLU A 162 2.44 -0.27 -29.80
N ASP A 163 1.91 -0.04 -28.60
CA ASP A 163 2.39 1.04 -27.71
C ASP A 163 3.85 0.80 -27.30
N ILE A 164 4.18 -0.45 -26.96
CA ILE A 164 5.55 -0.84 -26.60
C ILE A 164 6.51 -0.61 -27.77
N GLN A 165 6.14 -1.07 -28.96
CA GLN A 165 6.97 -0.90 -30.15
C GLN A 165 7.15 0.58 -30.50
N LYS A 166 6.07 1.36 -30.43
CA LYS A 166 6.09 2.79 -30.69
C LYS A 166 7.01 3.52 -29.71
N TYR A 167 6.87 3.25 -28.42
CA TYR A 167 7.70 3.84 -27.39
C TYR A 167 9.19 3.47 -27.58
N TYR A 168 9.46 2.21 -27.91
CA TYR A 168 10.79 1.75 -28.24
C TYR A 168 11.38 2.54 -29.43
N ASP A 169 10.65 2.73 -30.49
CA ASP A 169 11.15 3.39 -31.70
C ASP A 169 11.39 4.89 -31.51
N GLU A 170 10.48 5.57 -30.79
CA GLU A 170 10.45 7.03 -30.67
C GLU A 170 11.21 7.57 -29.45
N ASP A 171 11.13 6.91 -28.31
CA ASP A 171 11.58 7.46 -27.01
C ASP A 171 12.79 6.73 -26.41
N VAL A 172 13.01 5.45 -26.75
CA VAL A 172 14.12 4.68 -26.18
C VAL A 172 15.42 4.98 -26.92
N PHE A 173 16.46 5.21 -26.16
CA PHE A 173 17.82 5.41 -26.65
C PHE A 173 18.82 4.55 -25.83
N GLY A 174 20.03 4.34 -26.34
CA GLY A 174 21.11 3.73 -25.57
C GLY A 174 21.62 4.68 -24.50
N ASP A 175 22.01 4.17 -23.35
CA ASP A 175 22.43 5.00 -22.21
C ASP A 175 23.48 6.04 -22.61
N ILE A 176 23.30 7.28 -22.17
CA ILE A 176 24.15 8.42 -22.50
C ILE A 176 25.08 8.73 -21.32
N ASN A 177 26.37 8.71 -21.56
CA ASN A 177 27.38 9.14 -20.60
C ASN A 177 27.38 10.67 -20.52
N THR A 178 27.06 11.22 -19.34
CA THR A 178 26.87 12.66 -19.19
C THR A 178 27.37 13.19 -17.86
N GLN A 179 27.73 14.42 -17.86
CA GLN A 179 28.01 15.27 -16.71
C GLN A 179 27.22 16.57 -16.85
N HIS A 180 26.91 17.22 -15.75
CA HIS A 180 26.33 18.53 -15.81
C HIS A 180 26.85 19.48 -14.72
N ILE A 181 26.76 20.74 -15.01
CA ILE A 181 26.98 21.86 -14.10
C ILE A 181 25.59 22.44 -13.80
N LEU A 182 25.23 22.56 -12.52
CA LEU A 182 24.00 23.18 -12.07
C LEU A 182 24.33 24.48 -11.31
N VAL A 183 23.78 25.58 -11.78
CA VAL A 183 23.69 26.83 -11.03
C VAL A 183 22.32 26.86 -10.35
N LYS A 184 22.32 26.57 -9.03
CA LYS A 184 21.08 26.50 -8.24
C LYS A 184 20.47 27.86 -8.02
N THR A 185 19.16 27.96 -8.10
CA THR A 185 18.39 29.11 -7.59
C THR A 185 18.21 29.00 -6.08
N SER A 186 18.27 30.10 -5.35
CA SER A 186 18.06 30.18 -3.91
C SER A 186 17.69 31.61 -3.53
N ASP A 187 17.46 31.85 -2.24
CA ASP A 187 17.19 33.21 -1.73
C ASP A 187 18.36 34.19 -2.02
N ASP A 188 19.60 33.69 -2.12
CA ASP A 188 20.81 34.46 -2.41
C ASP A 188 21.19 34.45 -3.91
N MET A 189 20.55 33.64 -4.73
CA MET A 189 20.80 33.48 -6.16
C MET A 189 19.49 33.52 -6.93
N SER A 190 19.14 34.68 -7.44
CA SER A 190 17.92 34.85 -8.21
C SER A 190 17.92 34.01 -9.48
N GLU A 191 16.73 33.77 -10.04
CA GLU A 191 16.58 33.04 -11.31
C GLU A 191 17.35 33.74 -12.46
N GLU A 192 17.33 35.05 -12.48
CA GLU A 192 18.03 35.87 -13.49
C GLU A 192 19.54 35.75 -13.32
N ASP A 193 20.05 35.83 -12.09
CA ASP A 193 21.48 35.72 -11.80
C ASP A 193 21.99 34.30 -12.07
N ALA A 194 21.21 33.26 -11.71
CA ALA A 194 21.56 31.87 -11.98
C ALA A 194 21.65 31.62 -13.50
N LYS A 195 20.69 32.14 -14.27
CA LYS A 195 20.72 32.05 -15.72
C LYS A 195 21.92 32.76 -16.31
N ALA A 196 22.18 34.02 -15.92
CA ALA A 196 23.32 34.78 -16.38
C ALA A 196 24.66 34.07 -16.06
N LYS A 197 24.75 33.43 -14.88
CA LYS A 197 25.94 32.66 -14.50
C LYS A 197 26.11 31.41 -15.37
N ALA A 198 25.04 30.70 -15.68
CA ALA A 198 25.10 29.55 -16.59
C ALA A 198 25.47 29.97 -18.02
N GLU A 199 24.96 31.13 -18.50
CA GLU A 199 25.36 31.74 -19.78
C GLU A 199 26.86 32.14 -19.79
N GLU A 200 27.38 32.69 -18.69
CA GLU A 200 28.81 33.01 -18.52
C GLU A 200 29.65 31.74 -18.63
N ILE A 201 29.25 30.65 -17.99
CA ILE A 201 29.93 29.34 -18.05
C ILE A 201 29.97 28.83 -19.48
N ILE A 202 28.85 28.87 -20.20
CA ILE A 202 28.77 28.49 -21.62
C ILE A 202 29.72 29.38 -22.47
N GLY A 203 29.75 30.68 -22.18
CA GLY A 203 30.67 31.61 -22.83
C GLY A 203 32.16 31.19 -22.68
N LYS A 204 32.56 30.80 -21.46
CA LYS A 204 33.93 30.30 -21.20
C LYS A 204 34.26 29.02 -21.98
N LEU A 205 33.30 28.09 -22.07
CA LEU A 205 33.46 26.87 -22.88
C LEU A 205 33.56 27.21 -24.38
N ASN A 206 32.76 28.17 -24.87
CA ASN A 206 32.85 28.63 -26.27
C ASN A 206 34.18 29.34 -26.58
N ASP A 207 34.77 30.02 -25.58
CA ASP A 207 36.08 30.69 -25.69
C ASP A 207 37.26 29.68 -25.59
N GLY A 208 36.99 28.39 -25.48
CA GLY A 208 37.97 27.30 -25.54
C GLY A 208 38.49 26.79 -24.21
N LYS A 209 37.87 27.19 -23.06
CA LYS A 209 38.15 26.54 -21.78
C LYS A 209 37.65 25.10 -21.82
N THR A 210 38.39 24.22 -21.15
CA THR A 210 37.94 22.84 -20.99
C THR A 210 36.84 22.74 -19.95
N TRP A 211 36.10 21.61 -19.95
CA TRP A 211 35.07 21.33 -18.99
C TRP A 211 35.62 21.32 -17.55
N GLU A 212 36.79 20.74 -17.35
CA GLU A 212 37.47 20.67 -16.05
C GLU A 212 37.95 22.05 -15.57
N GLU A 213 38.46 22.89 -16.48
CA GLU A 213 38.89 24.26 -16.15
C GLU A 213 37.70 25.10 -15.67
N VAL A 214 36.53 24.94 -16.27
CA VAL A 214 35.30 25.63 -15.86
C VAL A 214 34.82 25.10 -14.51
N GLN A 215 34.84 23.81 -14.28
CA GLN A 215 34.48 23.21 -12.98
C GLN A 215 35.34 23.78 -11.85
N GLU A 216 36.64 23.86 -12.03
CA GLU A 216 37.56 24.38 -11.00
C GLU A 216 37.38 25.88 -10.79
N GLU A 217 37.11 26.67 -11.86
CA GLU A 217 36.92 28.13 -11.77
C GLU A 217 35.64 28.48 -11.01
N TYR A 218 34.59 27.69 -11.16
CA TYR A 218 33.26 28.00 -10.58
C TYR A 218 32.87 27.09 -9.41
N LYS A 219 33.75 26.25 -8.90
CA LYS A 219 33.46 25.21 -7.87
C LYS A 219 32.73 25.71 -6.63
N ASP A 220 32.88 26.98 -6.25
CA ASP A 220 32.27 27.59 -5.08
C ASP A 220 30.83 28.10 -5.33
N VAL A 221 30.39 28.14 -6.59
CA VAL A 221 29.08 28.72 -7.00
C VAL A 221 28.23 27.75 -7.82
N ILE A 222 28.77 26.59 -8.17
CA ILE A 222 28.07 25.56 -8.94
C ILE A 222 27.95 24.26 -8.17
N THR A 223 27.01 23.42 -8.58
CA THR A 223 27.01 21.98 -8.28
C THR A 223 27.43 21.23 -9.54
N PHE A 224 28.47 20.43 -9.42
CA PHE A 224 28.91 19.54 -10.49
C PHE A 224 28.47 18.11 -10.16
N GLU A 225 27.93 17.41 -11.14
CA GLU A 225 27.57 16.00 -11.02
C GLU A 225 28.01 15.20 -12.24
N ASP A 226 28.65 14.06 -11.97
CA ASP A 226 28.98 13.06 -12.95
C ASP A 226 27.96 11.95 -12.89
N LEU A 227 26.96 12.02 -13.78
CA LEU A 227 25.81 11.10 -13.78
C LEU A 227 26.12 9.74 -14.40
N LYS A 228 27.32 9.60 -14.99
CA LYS A 228 27.70 8.40 -15.75
C LYS A 228 26.69 8.14 -16.87
N TYR A 229 26.24 6.90 -17.01
CA TYR A 229 25.31 6.49 -18.05
C TYR A 229 23.86 6.68 -17.61
N VAL A 230 23.18 7.63 -18.24
CA VAL A 230 21.77 7.96 -18.03
C VAL A 230 20.90 7.17 -19.00
N ALA A 231 19.99 6.36 -18.48
CA ALA A 231 19.06 5.56 -19.27
C ALA A 231 17.83 6.37 -19.74
N PHE A 232 17.12 5.88 -20.72
CA PHE A 232 15.92 6.53 -21.28
C PHE A 232 14.79 6.75 -20.26
N ASN A 233 14.72 5.91 -19.23
CA ASN A 233 13.70 5.95 -18.16
C ASN A 233 14.23 6.58 -16.85
N ALA A 234 15.36 7.29 -16.90
CA ALA A 234 15.89 7.96 -15.73
C ALA A 234 14.97 9.09 -15.25
N SER A 235 14.82 9.22 -13.92
CA SER A 235 13.91 10.19 -13.28
C SER A 235 14.49 11.60 -13.24
N TYR A 236 14.88 12.15 -14.37
CA TYR A 236 15.22 13.56 -14.52
C TYR A 236 14.05 14.35 -15.11
N GLU A 237 14.04 15.68 -14.89
CA GLU A 237 13.02 16.53 -15.51
C GLU A 237 13.09 16.45 -17.05
N SER A 238 11.93 16.50 -17.70
CA SER A 238 11.84 16.39 -19.16
C SER A 238 12.72 17.40 -19.90
N ALA A 239 12.80 18.64 -19.40
CA ALA A 239 13.69 19.66 -19.98
C ALA A 239 15.16 19.24 -20.00
N PHE A 240 15.63 18.56 -18.94
CA PHE A 240 16.99 18.02 -18.87
C PHE A 240 17.20 16.87 -19.87
N MET A 241 16.29 15.90 -19.87
CA MET A 241 16.35 14.73 -20.76
C MET A 241 16.28 15.14 -22.23
N ASP A 242 15.35 16.03 -22.59
CA ASP A 242 15.17 16.55 -23.94
C ASP A 242 16.43 17.27 -24.45
N ALA A 243 17.11 18.01 -23.58
CA ALA A 243 18.34 18.68 -23.91
C ALA A 243 19.50 17.68 -24.10
N LEU A 244 19.62 16.69 -23.17
CA LEU A 244 20.66 15.67 -23.21
C LEU A 244 20.59 14.81 -24.49
N VAL A 245 19.39 14.35 -24.85
CA VAL A 245 19.19 13.48 -26.03
C VAL A 245 19.52 14.20 -27.35
N LYS A 246 19.27 15.52 -27.42
CA LYS A 246 19.55 16.35 -28.62
C LYS A 246 21.02 16.73 -28.81
N LEU A 247 21.85 16.52 -27.79
CA LEU A 247 23.26 16.83 -27.90
C LEU A 247 23.99 15.82 -28.80
N ASP A 248 24.92 16.32 -29.62
CA ASP A 248 25.89 15.46 -30.27
C ASP A 248 26.91 14.92 -29.23
N GLU A 249 27.56 13.80 -29.55
CA GLU A 249 28.65 13.28 -28.71
C GLU A 249 29.78 14.30 -28.59
N ASN A 250 30.43 14.33 -27.43
CA ASN A 250 31.48 15.25 -27.07
C ASN A 250 31.09 16.75 -27.24
N SER A 251 29.82 17.05 -26.91
CA SER A 251 29.30 18.40 -26.95
C SER A 251 28.55 18.78 -25.67
N TYR A 252 28.28 20.08 -25.52
CA TYR A 252 27.52 20.60 -24.38
C TYR A 252 26.42 21.55 -24.87
N THR A 253 25.41 21.79 -24.00
CA THR A 253 24.28 22.68 -24.26
C THR A 253 24.79 24.09 -24.56
N LYS A 254 24.27 24.70 -25.62
CA LYS A 254 24.67 26.06 -26.06
C LYS A 254 23.83 27.15 -25.37
N GLU A 255 22.78 26.77 -24.71
CA GLU A 255 21.91 27.60 -23.86
C GLU A 255 21.69 26.89 -22.54
N PRO A 256 21.50 27.65 -21.42
CA PRO A 256 21.18 27.06 -20.14
C PRO A 256 19.83 26.31 -20.16
N VAL A 257 19.80 25.11 -19.63
CA VAL A 257 18.58 24.29 -19.50
C VAL A 257 17.94 24.57 -18.15
N LYS A 258 16.73 25.14 -18.15
CA LYS A 258 15.99 25.44 -16.93
C LYS A 258 15.28 24.19 -16.40
N THR A 259 15.43 23.95 -15.09
CA THR A 259 14.66 23.00 -14.30
C THR A 259 14.14 23.65 -13.02
N THR A 260 13.41 22.92 -12.19
CA THR A 260 12.99 23.41 -10.86
C THR A 260 14.17 23.68 -9.91
N TYR A 261 15.32 23.07 -10.15
CA TYR A 261 16.54 23.24 -9.32
C TYR A 261 17.38 24.44 -9.70
N GLY A 262 17.20 25.01 -10.91
CA GLY A 262 18.01 26.09 -11.44
C GLY A 262 18.32 25.90 -12.91
N TYR A 263 19.55 26.31 -13.31
CA TYR A 263 20.00 26.25 -14.69
C TYR A 263 21.16 25.30 -14.86
N HIS A 264 21.03 24.37 -15.82
CA HIS A 264 22.02 23.34 -16.14
C HIS A 264 22.80 23.69 -17.41
N VAL A 265 24.09 23.36 -17.39
CA VAL A 265 24.92 23.18 -18.59
C VAL A 265 25.25 21.69 -18.63
N ILE A 266 24.80 21.01 -19.68
CA ILE A 266 24.88 19.54 -19.80
C ILE A 266 25.93 19.20 -20.82
N TYR A 267 26.83 18.24 -20.50
CA TYR A 267 27.82 17.71 -21.41
C TYR A 267 27.54 16.24 -21.70
N ARG A 268 27.47 15.86 -22.97
CA ARG A 268 27.35 14.48 -23.44
C ARG A 268 28.71 13.99 -23.94
N PHE A 269 29.22 12.91 -23.36
CA PHE A 269 30.47 12.28 -23.78
C PHE A 269 30.26 11.29 -24.92
N ASP A 270 29.62 10.18 -24.61
CA ASP A 270 29.37 9.08 -25.51
C ASP A 270 27.96 8.47 -25.24
N GLN A 271 27.58 7.53 -26.12
CA GLN A 271 26.31 6.80 -25.96
C GLN A 271 26.56 5.32 -26.24
N LYS A 272 25.96 4.47 -25.41
CA LYS A 272 25.90 3.03 -25.66
C LYS A 272 24.97 2.72 -26.83
N GLU A 273 25.18 1.57 -27.45
CA GLU A 273 24.22 1.02 -28.41
C GLU A 273 22.87 0.78 -27.72
N LYS A 274 21.78 1.07 -28.41
CA LYS A 274 20.42 0.84 -27.93
C LYS A 274 20.19 -0.66 -27.74
N ALA A 275 19.78 -1.08 -26.56
CA ALA A 275 19.46 -2.47 -26.26
C ALA A 275 18.23 -2.95 -27.07
N SER A 276 18.06 -4.26 -27.22
CA SER A 276 16.95 -4.81 -27.99
C SER A 276 15.60 -4.55 -27.31
N LEU A 277 14.53 -4.54 -28.12
CA LEU A 277 13.17 -4.42 -27.60
C LEU A 277 12.83 -5.55 -26.59
N GLU A 278 13.34 -6.77 -26.84
CA GLU A 278 13.12 -7.92 -25.98
C GLU A 278 13.73 -7.69 -24.59
N ASP A 279 14.95 -7.14 -24.53
CA ASP A 279 15.65 -6.84 -23.27
C ASP A 279 15.02 -5.67 -22.49
N LEU A 280 14.36 -4.75 -23.19
CA LEU A 280 13.80 -3.54 -22.58
C LEU A 280 12.28 -3.60 -22.40
N LYS A 281 11.61 -4.68 -22.82
CA LYS A 281 10.14 -4.77 -22.83
C LYS A 281 9.54 -4.49 -21.46
N ASP A 282 10.07 -5.08 -20.41
CA ASP A 282 9.56 -4.90 -19.05
C ASP A 282 9.76 -3.46 -18.54
N SER A 283 10.93 -2.87 -18.78
CA SER A 283 11.20 -1.46 -18.44
C SER A 283 10.31 -0.47 -19.20
N ILE A 284 9.99 -0.77 -20.46
CA ILE A 284 9.05 0.04 -21.26
C ILE A 284 7.64 -0.05 -20.70
N ILE A 285 7.19 -1.26 -20.35
CA ILE A 285 5.87 -1.46 -19.73
C ILE A 285 5.78 -0.71 -18.40
N GLU A 286 6.80 -0.78 -17.56
CA GLU A 286 6.87 -0.03 -16.31
C GLU A 286 6.79 1.48 -16.56
N THR A 287 7.59 2.00 -17.48
CA THR A 287 7.59 3.43 -17.83
C THR A 287 6.24 3.91 -18.37
N LEU A 288 5.61 3.12 -19.23
CA LEU A 288 4.27 3.44 -19.76
C LEU A 288 3.20 3.36 -18.68
N SER A 289 3.29 2.39 -17.75
CA SER A 289 2.41 2.27 -16.60
C SER A 289 2.51 3.48 -15.69
N ASP A 290 3.72 3.91 -15.34
CA ASP A 290 3.98 5.12 -14.55
C ASP A 290 3.44 6.38 -15.21
N LYS A 291 3.57 6.47 -16.54
CA LYS A 291 3.03 7.59 -17.31
C LYS A 291 1.52 7.65 -17.24
N MET A 292 0.85 6.51 -17.41
CA MET A 292 -0.61 6.42 -17.28
C MET A 292 -1.10 6.83 -15.90
N ASP A 293 -0.41 6.38 -14.84
CA ASP A 293 -0.75 6.71 -13.45
C ASP A 293 -0.60 8.21 -13.16
N LYS A 294 0.46 8.83 -13.68
CA LYS A 294 0.70 10.28 -13.55
C LYS A 294 -0.29 11.13 -14.36
N GLU A 295 -0.76 10.65 -15.51
CA GLU A 295 -1.71 11.36 -16.38
C GLU A 295 -3.13 11.40 -15.80
N ASP A 296 -3.51 10.40 -15.00
CA ASP A 296 -4.83 10.33 -14.36
C ASP A 296 -4.72 10.03 -12.86
N SER A 297 -4.60 11.06 -12.05
CA SER A 297 -4.51 10.94 -10.59
C SER A 297 -5.66 10.16 -9.93
N ASN A 298 -6.76 9.92 -10.65
CA ASN A 298 -7.88 9.11 -10.20
C ASN A 298 -7.89 7.69 -10.78
N LEU A 299 -6.88 7.30 -11.54
CA LEU A 299 -6.88 6.02 -12.25
C LEU A 299 -6.98 4.83 -11.28
N TYR A 300 -6.24 4.86 -10.18
CA TYR A 300 -6.35 3.85 -9.12
C TYR A 300 -7.79 3.71 -8.60
N ASN A 301 -8.42 4.83 -8.22
CA ASN A 301 -9.78 4.83 -7.69
C ASN A 301 -10.79 4.31 -8.72
N LYS A 302 -10.67 4.73 -9.98
CA LYS A 302 -11.49 4.22 -11.09
C LYS A 302 -11.32 2.72 -11.27
N THR A 303 -10.10 2.23 -11.17
CA THR A 303 -9.79 0.80 -11.31
C THR A 303 -10.40 -0.03 -10.18
N MET A 304 -10.32 0.44 -8.91
CA MET A 304 -10.95 -0.24 -7.78
C MET A 304 -12.48 -0.25 -7.88
N ILE A 305 -13.09 0.84 -8.34
CA ILE A 305 -14.53 0.90 -8.57
C ILE A 305 -14.93 -0.10 -9.66
N LYS A 306 -14.22 -0.11 -10.78
CA LYS A 306 -14.45 -1.04 -11.90
C LYS A 306 -14.30 -2.50 -11.46
N MET A 307 -13.28 -2.83 -10.66
CA MET A 307 -13.10 -4.18 -10.09
C MET A 307 -14.34 -4.66 -9.35
N ARG A 308 -14.92 -3.81 -8.49
CA ARG A 308 -16.13 -4.14 -7.72
C ARG A 308 -17.37 -4.27 -8.60
N GLU A 309 -17.48 -3.47 -9.66
CA GLU A 309 -18.55 -3.57 -10.66
C GLU A 309 -18.45 -4.88 -11.44
N GLU A 310 -17.25 -5.26 -11.90
CA GLU A 310 -16.99 -6.52 -12.60
C GLU A 310 -17.27 -7.73 -11.72
N ALA A 311 -16.98 -7.62 -10.41
CA ALA A 311 -17.35 -8.61 -9.41
C ALA A 311 -18.86 -8.62 -9.09
N LYS A 312 -19.66 -7.75 -9.70
CA LYS A 312 -21.11 -7.62 -9.51
C LYS A 312 -21.49 -7.32 -8.04
N LEU A 313 -20.75 -6.40 -7.42
CA LEU A 313 -21.06 -5.95 -6.06
C LEU A 313 -22.48 -5.40 -6.00
N GLU A 314 -23.29 -5.97 -5.12
CA GLU A 314 -24.67 -5.57 -4.86
C GLU A 314 -24.89 -5.36 -3.37
N PHE A 315 -25.26 -4.15 -2.97
CA PHE A 315 -25.64 -3.85 -1.60
C PHE A 315 -27.10 -4.23 -1.35
N LYS A 316 -27.36 -5.00 -0.30
CA LYS A 316 -28.72 -5.35 0.13
C LYS A 316 -29.30 -4.33 1.11
N ASP A 317 -28.45 -3.47 1.69
CA ASP A 317 -28.82 -2.36 2.56
C ASP A 317 -28.75 -1.04 1.78
N THR A 318 -29.88 -0.34 1.68
CA THR A 318 -30.00 0.89 0.88
C THR A 318 -29.21 2.06 1.44
N VAL A 319 -28.95 2.08 2.77
CA VAL A 319 -28.14 3.12 3.41
C VAL A 319 -26.68 2.89 3.04
N MET A 320 -26.21 1.64 3.09
CA MET A 320 -24.84 1.30 2.69
C MET A 320 -24.62 1.48 1.20
N GLU A 321 -25.59 1.16 0.36
CA GLU A 321 -25.56 1.44 -1.08
C GLU A 321 -25.37 2.94 -1.36
N LYS A 322 -26.15 3.78 -0.68
CA LYS A 322 -26.01 5.24 -0.80
C LYS A 322 -24.63 5.71 -0.35
N LYS A 323 -24.15 5.24 0.80
CA LYS A 323 -22.81 5.58 1.30
C LYS A 323 -21.70 5.16 0.34
N TYR A 324 -21.84 4.02 -0.32
CA TYR A 324 -20.91 3.58 -1.35
C TYR A 324 -20.91 4.51 -2.56
N LYS A 325 -22.08 4.90 -3.05
CA LYS A 325 -22.19 5.88 -4.15
C LYS A 325 -21.56 7.23 -3.79
N ASP A 326 -21.86 7.72 -2.59
CA ASP A 326 -21.28 8.97 -2.08
C ASP A 326 -19.74 8.86 -1.94
N TYR A 327 -19.25 7.73 -1.44
CA TYR A 327 -17.82 7.43 -1.33
C TYR A 327 -17.13 7.44 -2.72
N CYS A 328 -17.69 6.73 -3.71
CA CYS A 328 -17.15 6.72 -5.07
C CYS A 328 -17.14 8.12 -5.70
N ASN A 329 -18.22 8.88 -5.53
CA ASN A 329 -18.30 10.25 -6.03
C ASN A 329 -17.25 11.16 -5.37
N ASN A 330 -17.05 11.03 -4.07
CA ASN A 330 -16.05 11.83 -3.36
C ASN A 330 -14.64 11.47 -3.84
N LEU A 331 -14.30 10.19 -3.98
CA LEU A 331 -12.99 9.76 -4.49
C LEU A 331 -12.68 10.34 -5.88
N LEU A 332 -13.68 10.35 -6.77
CA LEU A 332 -13.49 10.81 -8.14
C LEU A 332 -13.52 12.33 -8.28
N ASN A 333 -14.11 13.07 -7.31
CA ASN A 333 -14.22 14.52 -7.32
C ASN A 333 -13.17 15.22 -6.46
N THR A 334 -12.44 14.51 -5.62
CA THR A 334 -11.28 15.07 -4.90
C THR A 334 -10.22 15.39 -5.95
N LYS A 335 -10.04 16.69 -6.25
CA LYS A 335 -8.83 17.14 -6.95
C LYS A 335 -7.69 16.84 -5.99
N SER A 336 -6.66 16.14 -6.47
CA SER A 336 -5.38 16.07 -5.77
C SER A 336 -4.95 17.52 -5.51
N GLU A 337 -4.97 17.96 -4.26
CA GLU A 337 -4.25 19.16 -3.86
C GLU A 337 -2.76 18.81 -3.99
N GLU A 338 -2.14 19.27 -5.08
CA GLU A 338 -0.69 19.29 -5.28
C GLU A 338 -0.03 20.27 -4.30
#